data_2f989c25e5aeaa722737590bb645b29d
#
_entry.id   2f989c25e5aeaa722737590bb645b29d
#
_cell.length_a   1.000
_cell.length_b   1.000
_cell.length_c   1.000
_cell.angle_alpha   90.00
_cell.angle_beta   90.00
_cell.angle_gamma   90.00
#
_symmetry.space_group_name_H-M   'P 1'
#
loop_
_entity.id
_entity.type
_entity.pdbx_description
1 polymer ?
#
loop_
_entity_poly.entity_id
_entity_poly.type
_entity_poly.pdbx_seq_one_letter_code
_entity_poly.pdbx_strand_id
1 'polypeptide(L)'
;LHRLIRRQRQMCIRDRACETLKQQGADIDVHAWNVPIDADIRNTLLQEGANQCDIIFGPLYTKQVAPLTNFCKSYGIKMVIPFSISGDDVERNKEIFQVYQSDDALNDATIKAFLSRFSNVHPIFVDCNDSTSRKGNFTFGLRRELERRKINYSITNVNSSIDQFAKAFMPSKQNVIILNTGRSPQLTQVLNKLDEFDAKYPGAAISLFGYTEWLMYAKYNLERFYKYDTYIPSTFYYNPNSAQTKALESRYERWFHQPMMVAQPRFAITGFDHGMYLIQGVKRYGKNFTGERQQMTYQPVQTPLRFEKTSRGGYKNKSFQLIHYTFNHQIEAV
;
A
#
# COMPACT_ATOMS: atom_id res chain seq x y z
N LEU A 1 18.82 12.76 -0.24
CA LEU A 1 18.37 13.44 -1.44
C LEU A 1 17.17 12.73 -2.09
N HIS A 2 17.24 11.43 -2.41
CA HIS A 2 16.13 10.69 -3.04
C HIS A 2 14.81 10.71 -2.24
N ARG A 3 14.84 10.62 -0.91
CA ARG A 3 13.64 10.74 -0.07
C ARG A 3 12.99 12.13 -0.12
N LEU A 4 13.79 13.17 -0.18
CA LEU A 4 13.32 14.55 -0.27
C LEU A 4 12.63 14.83 -1.60
N ILE A 5 13.26 14.43 -2.70
CA ILE A 5 12.70 14.55 -4.07
C ILE A 5 11.37 13.79 -4.21
N ARG A 6 11.26 12.59 -3.62
CA ARG A 6 10.01 11.81 -3.60
C ARG A 6 8.89 12.54 -2.88
N ARG A 7 9.17 13.10 -1.68
CA ARG A 7 8.20 13.85 -0.89
C ARG A 7 7.75 15.13 -1.60
N GLN A 8 8.68 15.86 -2.17
CA GLN A 8 8.41 17.08 -2.92
C GLN A 8 7.52 16.80 -4.16
N ARG A 9 7.79 15.76 -4.92
CA ARG A 9 6.96 15.38 -6.09
C ARG A 9 5.55 14.95 -5.69
N GLN A 10 5.37 14.26 -4.58
CA GLN A 10 4.03 13.95 -4.06
C GLN A 10 3.25 15.22 -3.66
N MET A 11 3.94 16.23 -3.15
CA MET A 11 3.30 17.50 -2.80
C MET A 11 2.89 18.29 -4.05
N CYS A 12 3.79 18.47 -5.02
CA CYS A 12 3.51 19.21 -6.26
C CYS A 12 2.33 18.63 -7.06
N ILE A 13 2.14 17.31 -7.05
CA ILE A 13 1.05 16.69 -7.80
C ILE A 13 -0.32 16.86 -7.10
N ARG A 14 -0.36 17.19 -5.81
CA ARG A 14 -1.61 17.55 -5.13
C ARG A 14 -2.17 18.87 -5.63
N ASP A 15 -1.31 19.81 -5.99
CA ASP A 15 -1.74 21.05 -6.65
C ASP A 15 -2.49 20.75 -7.95
N ARG A 16 -2.08 19.66 -8.67
CA ARG A 16 -2.77 19.20 -9.87
C ARG A 16 -4.11 18.52 -9.58
N ALA A 17 -4.26 17.89 -8.41
CA ALA A 17 -5.57 17.45 -7.95
C ALA A 17 -6.49 18.65 -7.68
N CYS A 18 -5.99 19.69 -7.00
CA CYS A 18 -6.72 20.94 -6.79
C CYS A 18 -7.14 21.58 -8.11
N GLU A 19 -6.23 21.69 -9.09
CA GLU A 19 -6.52 22.24 -10.42
C GLU A 19 -7.59 21.41 -11.16
N THR A 20 -7.50 20.08 -11.08
CA THR A 20 -8.51 19.19 -11.67
C THR A 20 -9.89 19.42 -11.04
N LEU A 21 -9.92 19.59 -9.72
CA LEU A 21 -11.16 19.85 -8.99
C LEU A 21 -11.73 21.25 -9.27
N LYS A 22 -10.87 22.27 -9.45
CA LYS A 22 -11.27 23.62 -9.90
C LYS A 22 -11.95 23.54 -11.28
N GLN A 23 -11.38 22.78 -12.22
CA GLN A 23 -11.99 22.57 -13.54
C GLN A 23 -13.36 21.85 -13.46
N GLN A 24 -13.60 21.09 -12.39
CA GLN A 24 -14.88 20.46 -12.08
C GLN A 24 -15.83 21.36 -11.26
N GLY A 25 -15.51 22.66 -11.15
CA GLY A 25 -16.36 23.63 -10.45
C GLY A 25 -16.18 23.63 -8.92
N ALA A 26 -15.04 23.17 -8.40
CA ALA A 26 -14.72 23.34 -7.00
C ALA A 26 -14.06 24.71 -6.79
N ASP A 27 -14.54 25.45 -5.80
CA ASP A 27 -13.83 26.62 -5.29
C ASP A 27 -12.77 26.16 -4.30
N ILE A 28 -11.48 26.36 -4.64
CA ILE A 28 -10.35 25.88 -3.84
C ILE A 28 -9.27 26.95 -3.84
N ASP A 29 -8.91 27.40 -2.66
CA ASP A 29 -7.73 28.23 -2.43
C ASP A 29 -6.56 27.36 -1.95
N VAL A 30 -5.39 27.53 -2.53
CA VAL A 30 -4.21 26.71 -2.24
C VAL A 30 -3.09 27.56 -1.69
N HIS A 31 -2.71 27.29 -0.43
CA HIS A 31 -1.55 27.90 0.21
C HIS A 31 -0.43 26.88 0.35
N ALA A 32 0.78 27.24 -0.02
CA ALA A 32 1.96 26.40 0.09
C ALA A 32 3.04 27.08 0.93
N TRP A 33 3.43 26.44 2.02
CA TRP A 33 4.47 26.92 2.91
C TRP A 33 5.69 26.00 2.91
N ASN A 34 6.86 26.58 2.74
CA ASN A 34 8.12 25.84 2.93
C ASN A 34 8.51 25.88 4.40
N VAL A 35 8.49 24.72 5.06
CA VAL A 35 8.88 24.58 6.47
C VAL A 35 10.13 23.70 6.55
N PRO A 36 11.32 24.30 6.72
CA PRO A 36 12.57 23.55 6.89
C PRO A 36 12.52 22.62 8.12
N ILE A 37 13.36 21.58 8.08
CA ILE A 37 13.39 20.58 9.16
C ILE A 37 13.70 21.22 10.53
N ASP A 38 14.50 22.25 10.56
CA ASP A 38 14.93 22.91 11.82
C ASP A 38 14.07 24.12 12.18
N ALA A 39 13.13 24.52 11.32
CA ALA A 39 12.24 25.63 11.60
C ALA A 39 11.16 25.25 12.63
N ASP A 40 10.76 26.24 13.43
CA ASP A 40 9.56 26.13 14.23
C ASP A 40 8.34 26.38 13.34
N ILE A 41 7.51 25.36 13.15
CA ILE A 41 6.31 25.45 12.32
C ILE A 41 5.32 26.51 12.83
N ARG A 42 5.35 26.86 14.12
CA ARG A 42 4.47 27.89 14.71
C ARG A 42 4.62 29.22 13.99
N ASN A 43 5.85 29.61 13.59
CA ASN A 43 6.09 30.82 12.82
C ASN A 43 5.39 30.82 11.46
N THR A 44 5.31 29.68 10.83
CA THR A 44 4.55 29.49 9.57
C THR A 44 3.05 29.57 9.81
N LEU A 45 2.55 29.03 10.91
CA LEU A 45 1.13 29.03 11.26
C LEU A 45 0.59 30.41 11.67
N LEU A 46 1.46 31.36 11.93
CA LEU A 46 1.09 32.79 12.15
C LEU A 46 0.83 33.54 10.83
N GLN A 47 1.17 32.96 9.69
CA GLN A 47 0.95 33.58 8.38
C GLN A 47 -0.54 33.68 8.07
N GLU A 48 -0.91 34.72 7.32
CA GLU A 48 -2.28 34.93 6.90
C GLU A 48 -2.84 33.73 6.11
N GLY A 49 -4.08 33.39 6.42
CA GLY A 49 -4.78 32.27 5.75
C GLY A 49 -4.57 30.89 6.38
N ALA A 50 -3.55 30.67 7.22
CA ALA A 50 -3.31 29.34 7.79
C ALA A 50 -4.48 28.84 8.66
N ASN A 51 -5.11 29.71 9.42
CA ASN A 51 -6.26 29.41 10.28
C ASN A 51 -7.60 29.29 9.51
N GLN A 52 -7.62 29.63 8.24
CA GLN A 52 -8.80 29.56 7.36
C GLN A 52 -8.83 28.28 6.51
N CYS A 53 -7.77 27.46 6.57
CA CYS A 53 -7.72 26.20 5.83
C CYS A 53 -8.76 25.21 6.34
N ASP A 54 -9.42 24.48 5.42
CA ASP A 54 -10.25 23.34 5.76
C ASP A 54 -9.43 22.08 6.00
N ILE A 55 -8.30 21.94 5.28
CA ILE A 55 -7.41 20.79 5.31
C ILE A 55 -5.95 21.21 5.13
N ILE A 56 -5.06 20.62 5.91
CA ILE A 56 -3.61 20.82 5.81
C ILE A 56 -2.93 19.46 5.55
N PHE A 57 -2.14 19.38 4.47
CA PHE A 57 -1.31 18.24 4.14
C PHE A 57 0.10 18.42 4.71
N GLY A 58 0.40 17.74 5.77
CA GLY A 58 1.66 17.82 6.49
C GLY A 58 1.51 17.44 7.96
N PRO A 59 2.54 17.64 8.76
CA PRO A 59 3.87 18.11 8.40
C PRO A 59 4.71 17.01 7.74
N LEU A 60 5.94 17.36 7.28
CA LEU A 60 6.87 16.39 6.73
C LEU A 60 7.77 15.72 7.79
N TYR A 61 7.84 16.31 8.98
CA TYR A 61 8.78 15.90 10.03
C TYR A 61 8.05 15.67 11.36
N THR A 62 8.42 14.61 12.06
CA THR A 62 7.77 14.19 13.31
C THR A 62 7.73 15.28 14.37
N LYS A 63 8.81 16.05 14.54
CA LYS A 63 8.86 17.12 15.55
C LYS A 63 7.84 18.25 15.35
N GLN A 64 7.31 18.38 14.14
CA GLN A 64 6.32 19.40 13.77
C GLN A 64 4.87 18.92 13.95
N VAL A 65 4.67 17.62 14.27
CA VAL A 65 3.32 17.02 14.37
C VAL A 65 2.53 17.63 15.52
N ALA A 66 3.07 17.63 16.72
CA ALA A 66 2.36 18.12 17.89
C ALA A 66 1.95 19.61 17.81
N PRO A 67 2.85 20.53 17.41
CA PRO A 67 2.44 21.93 17.21
C PRO A 67 1.37 22.12 16.15
N LEU A 68 1.49 21.45 15.00
CA LEU A 68 0.49 21.52 13.94
C LEU A 68 -0.84 20.90 14.38
N THR A 69 -0.80 19.78 15.11
CA THR A 69 -2.01 19.15 15.66
C THR A 69 -2.77 20.09 16.59
N ASN A 70 -2.06 20.78 17.49
CA ASN A 70 -2.68 21.74 18.40
C ASN A 70 -3.34 22.88 17.63
N PHE A 71 -2.67 23.40 16.61
CA PHE A 71 -3.22 24.42 15.73
C PHE A 71 -4.49 23.92 15.01
N CYS A 72 -4.42 22.77 14.34
CA CYS A 72 -5.55 22.18 13.63
C CYS A 72 -6.74 21.95 14.56
N LYS A 73 -6.49 21.49 15.78
CA LYS A 73 -7.52 21.29 16.81
C LYS A 73 -8.21 22.60 17.20
N SER A 74 -7.45 23.68 17.36
CA SER A 74 -8.00 24.98 17.75
C SER A 74 -8.94 25.58 16.69
N TYR A 75 -8.66 25.30 15.41
CA TYR A 75 -9.45 25.85 14.29
C TYR A 75 -10.38 24.84 13.62
N GLY A 76 -10.37 23.56 14.05
CA GLY A 76 -11.19 22.51 13.47
C GLY A 76 -10.73 22.07 12.07
N ILE A 77 -9.44 22.23 11.77
CA ILE A 77 -8.82 21.93 10.47
C ILE A 77 -8.48 20.45 10.39
N LYS A 78 -8.75 19.79 9.26
CA LYS A 78 -8.34 18.42 9.02
C LYS A 78 -6.83 18.37 8.73
N MET A 79 -6.11 17.49 9.41
CA MET A 79 -4.66 17.34 9.27
C MET A 79 -4.33 16.00 8.64
N VAL A 80 -3.75 16.00 7.45
CA VAL A 80 -3.37 14.78 6.73
C VAL A 80 -1.88 14.55 6.84
N ILE A 81 -1.49 13.44 7.44
CA ILE A 81 -0.10 13.03 7.55
C ILE A 81 0.19 11.97 6.50
N PRO A 82 0.88 12.34 5.39
CA PRO A 82 1.06 11.44 4.24
C PRO A 82 2.23 10.47 4.40
N PHE A 83 3.12 10.71 5.35
CA PHE A 83 4.36 9.96 5.53
C PHE A 83 4.41 9.29 6.90
N SER A 84 5.34 8.32 7.03
CA SER A 84 5.61 7.69 8.32
C SER A 84 6.11 8.72 9.32
N ILE A 85 5.45 8.77 10.47
CA ILE A 85 5.86 9.50 11.66
C ILE A 85 5.86 8.55 12.85
N SER A 86 6.72 8.82 13.81
CA SER A 86 6.69 8.17 15.12
C SER A 86 5.78 8.94 16.08
N GLY A 87 5.09 8.24 16.97
CA GLY A 87 4.25 8.82 18.03
C GLY A 87 2.78 8.40 17.94
N ASP A 88 2.06 8.72 19.02
CA ASP A 88 0.66 8.33 19.22
C ASP A 88 -0.33 9.48 18.94
N ASP A 89 0.12 10.52 18.26
CA ASP A 89 -0.68 11.73 18.05
C ASP A 89 -2.02 11.42 17.37
N VAL A 90 -2.02 10.50 16.41
CA VAL A 90 -3.26 10.07 15.73
C VAL A 90 -4.24 9.42 16.70
N GLU A 91 -3.77 8.71 17.72
CA GLU A 91 -4.65 8.07 18.72
C GLU A 91 -5.38 9.08 19.61
N ARG A 92 -4.87 10.31 19.71
CA ARG A 92 -5.35 11.32 20.66
C ARG A 92 -6.10 12.47 20.00
N ASN A 93 -6.01 12.61 18.67
CA ASN A 93 -6.50 13.81 17.98
C ASN A 93 -7.38 13.45 16.79
N LYS A 94 -8.66 13.81 16.89
CA LYS A 94 -9.69 13.53 15.88
C LYS A 94 -9.50 14.26 14.55
N GLU A 95 -8.65 15.28 14.52
CA GLU A 95 -8.33 16.04 13.32
C GLU A 95 -7.35 15.31 12.40
N ILE A 96 -6.61 14.31 12.92
CA ILE A 96 -5.52 13.66 12.19
C ILE A 96 -6.04 12.52 11.30
N PHE A 97 -5.62 12.57 10.04
CA PHE A 97 -5.75 11.49 9.05
C PHE A 97 -4.36 10.96 8.71
N GLN A 98 -3.99 9.80 9.24
CA GLN A 98 -2.71 9.17 8.97
C GLN A 98 -2.83 8.24 7.77
N VAL A 99 -2.15 8.58 6.68
CA VAL A 99 -2.16 7.82 5.42
C VAL A 99 -1.24 6.60 5.49
N TYR A 100 -0.07 6.76 6.09
CA TYR A 100 0.91 5.67 6.22
C TYR A 100 0.38 4.55 7.12
N GLN A 101 0.59 3.32 6.68
CA GLN A 101 0.32 2.12 7.46
C GLN A 101 1.64 1.51 7.94
N SER A 102 1.70 1.09 9.20
CA SER A 102 2.87 0.38 9.75
C SER A 102 2.99 -1.02 9.18
N ASP A 103 4.20 -1.56 9.20
CA ASP A 103 4.47 -2.93 8.77
C ASP A 103 3.63 -3.96 9.53
N ASP A 104 3.42 -3.74 10.84
CA ASP A 104 2.58 -4.62 11.67
C ASP A 104 1.12 -4.57 11.23
N ALA A 105 0.58 -3.38 10.94
CA ALA A 105 -0.79 -3.25 10.44
C ALA A 105 -0.97 -3.93 9.07
N LEU A 106 0.04 -3.84 8.19
CA LEU A 106 0.03 -4.52 6.90
C LEU A 106 0.17 -6.04 7.04
N ASN A 107 1.01 -6.52 7.94
CA ASN A 107 1.13 -7.94 8.26
C ASN A 107 -0.19 -8.50 8.79
N ASP A 108 -0.85 -7.82 9.71
CA ASP A 108 -2.15 -8.23 10.24
C ASP A 108 -3.23 -8.28 9.15
N ALA A 109 -3.27 -7.26 8.27
CA ALA A 109 -4.20 -7.23 7.15
C ALA A 109 -3.92 -8.37 6.16
N THR A 110 -2.63 -8.64 5.87
CA THR A 110 -2.19 -9.73 4.99
C THR A 110 -2.57 -11.10 5.54
N ILE A 111 -2.36 -11.34 6.85
CA ILE A 111 -2.74 -12.61 7.50
C ILE A 111 -4.27 -12.79 7.44
N LYS A 112 -5.04 -11.75 7.74
CA LYS A 112 -6.51 -11.81 7.65
C LYS A 112 -6.99 -12.11 6.23
N ALA A 113 -6.39 -11.45 5.23
CA ALA A 113 -6.73 -11.68 3.82
C ALA A 113 -6.38 -13.11 3.38
N PHE A 114 -5.19 -13.61 3.76
CA PHE A 114 -4.82 -15.01 3.50
C PHE A 114 -5.85 -15.97 4.08
N LEU A 115 -6.18 -15.85 5.35
CA LEU A 115 -7.12 -16.75 6.05
C LEU A 115 -8.55 -16.65 5.53
N SER A 116 -8.95 -15.52 4.99
CA SER A 116 -10.25 -15.33 4.35
C SER A 116 -10.29 -15.94 2.94
N ARG A 117 -9.22 -15.79 2.17
CA ARG A 117 -9.14 -16.26 0.79
C ARG A 117 -8.91 -17.77 0.69
N PHE A 118 -8.11 -18.32 1.59
CA PHE A 118 -7.60 -19.68 1.55
C PHE A 118 -8.15 -20.55 2.70
N SER A 119 -9.42 -20.93 2.62
CA SER A 119 -10.08 -21.67 3.71
C SER A 119 -9.82 -23.20 3.70
N ASN A 120 -9.61 -23.79 2.51
CA ASN A 120 -9.39 -25.24 2.36
C ASN A 120 -8.18 -25.53 1.46
N VAL A 121 -7.02 -25.08 1.92
CA VAL A 121 -5.75 -25.21 1.18
C VAL A 121 -4.70 -25.92 2.03
N HIS A 122 -3.56 -26.21 1.42
CA HIS A 122 -2.35 -26.65 2.12
C HIS A 122 -1.26 -25.59 2.00
N PRO A 123 -1.01 -24.77 3.04
CA PRO A 123 0.08 -23.80 3.01
C PRO A 123 1.44 -24.49 3.08
N ILE A 124 2.38 -24.05 2.24
CA ILE A 124 3.76 -24.54 2.23
C ILE A 124 4.70 -23.37 2.41
N PHE A 125 5.41 -23.33 3.52
CA PHE A 125 6.44 -22.34 3.77
C PHE A 125 7.78 -22.80 3.20
N VAL A 126 8.36 -22.00 2.29
CA VAL A 126 9.64 -22.28 1.67
C VAL A 126 10.72 -21.43 2.34
N ASP A 127 11.65 -22.10 3.01
CA ASP A 127 12.86 -21.47 3.51
C ASP A 127 13.84 -21.26 2.35
N CYS A 128 14.13 -20.01 2.06
CA CYS A 128 15.03 -19.57 1.00
C CYS A 128 16.46 -19.32 1.50
N ASN A 129 16.78 -19.67 2.74
CA ASN A 129 18.08 -19.44 3.38
C ASN A 129 18.54 -17.97 3.34
N ASP A 130 17.60 -17.04 3.42
CA ASP A 130 17.88 -15.59 3.45
C ASP A 130 17.96 -15.08 4.89
N SER A 131 19.16 -15.03 5.44
CA SER A 131 19.43 -14.51 6.80
C SER A 131 19.15 -13.01 6.95
N THR A 132 18.98 -12.27 5.84
CA THR A 132 18.69 -10.84 5.84
C THR A 132 17.19 -10.52 5.70
N SER A 133 16.36 -11.54 5.60
CA SER A 133 14.92 -11.38 5.46
C SER A 133 14.29 -10.73 6.69
N ARG A 134 13.35 -9.82 6.44
CA ARG A 134 12.50 -9.19 7.46
C ARG A 134 11.05 -9.68 7.42
N LYS A 135 10.79 -10.82 6.74
CA LYS A 135 9.44 -11.37 6.61
C LYS A 135 9.04 -12.31 7.76
N GLY A 136 9.91 -12.45 8.76
CA GLY A 136 9.66 -13.28 9.94
C GLY A 136 8.36 -12.94 10.66
N ASN A 137 8.08 -11.67 10.92
CA ASN A 137 6.84 -11.25 11.61
C ASN A 137 5.58 -11.73 10.87
N PHE A 138 5.57 -11.67 9.55
CA PHE A 138 4.47 -12.19 8.75
C PHE A 138 4.41 -13.72 8.78
N THR A 139 5.51 -14.41 8.46
CA THR A 139 5.51 -15.87 8.32
C THR A 139 5.27 -16.59 9.66
N PHE A 140 5.84 -16.10 10.76
CA PHE A 140 5.56 -16.61 12.11
C PHE A 140 4.13 -16.28 12.56
N GLY A 141 3.68 -15.05 12.29
CA GLY A 141 2.31 -14.63 12.59
C GLY A 141 1.28 -15.50 11.88
N LEU A 142 1.48 -15.76 10.58
CA LEU A 142 0.58 -16.63 9.80
C LEU A 142 0.60 -18.07 10.31
N ARG A 143 1.77 -18.66 10.59
CA ARG A 143 1.87 -20.03 11.14
C ARG A 143 1.13 -20.15 12.46
N ARG A 144 1.31 -19.19 13.38
CA ARG A 144 0.58 -19.17 14.67
C ARG A 144 -0.94 -19.14 14.47
N GLU A 145 -1.44 -18.36 13.51
CA GLU A 145 -2.87 -18.32 13.19
C GLU A 145 -3.38 -19.62 12.55
N LEU A 146 -2.58 -20.28 11.71
CA LEU A 146 -2.90 -21.58 11.13
C LEU A 146 -2.99 -22.65 12.24
N GLU A 147 -2.02 -22.68 13.16
CA GLU A 147 -2.02 -23.59 14.33
C GLU A 147 -3.24 -23.37 15.23
N ARG A 148 -3.56 -22.12 15.54
CA ARG A 148 -4.75 -21.76 16.32
C ARG A 148 -6.04 -22.25 15.67
N ARG A 149 -6.09 -22.28 14.34
CA ARG A 149 -7.24 -22.77 13.56
C ARG A 149 -7.16 -24.26 13.22
N LYS A 150 -6.12 -24.96 13.68
CA LYS A 150 -5.87 -26.38 13.39
C LYS A 150 -5.75 -26.66 11.88
N ILE A 151 -5.19 -25.72 11.12
CA ILE A 151 -4.89 -25.86 9.70
C ILE A 151 -3.45 -26.37 9.57
N ASN A 152 -3.30 -27.58 9.00
CA ASN A 152 -1.99 -28.18 8.79
C ASN A 152 -1.25 -27.45 7.65
N TYR A 153 0.04 -27.27 7.83
CA TYR A 153 0.94 -26.71 6.82
C TYR A 153 2.24 -27.51 6.75
N SER A 154 3.00 -27.35 5.68
CA SER A 154 4.34 -27.93 5.52
C SER A 154 5.41 -26.86 5.51
N ILE A 155 6.64 -27.25 5.84
CA ILE A 155 7.84 -26.42 5.68
C ILE A 155 8.82 -27.21 4.82
N THR A 156 9.42 -26.56 3.82
CA THR A 156 10.46 -27.14 2.97
C THR A 156 11.56 -26.11 2.73
N ASN A 157 12.65 -26.54 2.10
CA ASN A 157 13.78 -25.66 1.79
C ASN A 157 14.02 -25.62 0.28
N VAL A 158 14.32 -24.45 -0.27
CA VAL A 158 14.55 -24.24 -1.69
C VAL A 158 15.73 -25.08 -2.23
N ASN A 159 16.72 -25.38 -1.39
CA ASN A 159 17.89 -26.20 -1.77
C ASN A 159 17.66 -27.71 -1.60
N SER A 160 16.51 -28.17 -1.13
CA SER A 160 16.18 -29.60 -1.07
C SER A 160 16.19 -30.24 -2.45
N SER A 161 16.43 -31.56 -2.53
CA SER A 161 16.21 -32.29 -3.77
C SER A 161 14.74 -32.17 -4.19
N ILE A 162 14.45 -32.37 -5.47
CA ILE A 162 13.07 -32.24 -5.96
C ILE A 162 12.11 -33.23 -5.28
N ASP A 163 12.58 -34.43 -4.99
CA ASP A 163 11.77 -35.47 -4.33
C ASP A 163 11.51 -35.10 -2.84
N GLN A 164 12.48 -34.48 -2.17
CA GLN A 164 12.26 -33.99 -0.82
C GLN A 164 11.35 -32.77 -0.81
N PHE A 165 11.48 -31.88 -1.80
CA PHE A 165 10.59 -30.73 -1.97
C PHE A 165 9.14 -31.18 -2.22
N ALA A 166 8.95 -32.21 -3.04
CA ALA A 166 7.65 -32.79 -3.37
C ALA A 166 6.90 -33.34 -2.14
N LYS A 167 7.60 -33.83 -1.11
CA LYS A 167 6.95 -34.33 0.12
C LYS A 167 6.18 -33.26 0.89
N ALA A 168 6.44 -31.98 0.64
CA ALA A 168 5.71 -30.88 1.27
C ALA A 168 4.33 -30.67 0.65
N PHE A 169 4.06 -31.22 -0.52
CA PHE A 169 2.81 -31.01 -1.26
C PHE A 169 1.72 -32.00 -0.89
N MET A 170 0.49 -31.57 -0.93
CA MET A 170 -0.72 -32.36 -0.76
C MET A 170 -1.45 -32.49 -2.10
N PRO A 171 -1.45 -33.67 -2.75
CA PRO A 171 -2.05 -33.84 -4.09
C PRO A 171 -3.55 -33.51 -4.16
N SER A 172 -4.27 -33.71 -3.05
CA SER A 172 -5.72 -33.52 -2.97
C SER A 172 -6.15 -32.08 -2.64
N LYS A 173 -5.20 -31.16 -2.46
CA LYS A 173 -5.48 -29.77 -2.06
C LYS A 173 -4.77 -28.77 -2.96
N GLN A 174 -5.29 -27.54 -2.97
CA GLN A 174 -4.52 -26.41 -3.48
C GLN A 174 -3.36 -26.12 -2.53
N ASN A 175 -2.15 -26.15 -3.05
CA ASN A 175 -0.94 -25.87 -2.32
C ASN A 175 -0.61 -24.39 -2.45
N VAL A 176 -0.55 -23.66 -1.34
CA VAL A 176 -0.22 -22.24 -1.36
C VAL A 176 1.21 -22.03 -0.87
N ILE A 177 2.06 -21.59 -1.77
CA ILE A 177 3.50 -21.42 -1.53
C ILE A 177 3.76 -20.03 -0.94
N ILE A 178 4.43 -19.99 0.22
CA ILE A 178 4.79 -18.77 0.93
C ILE A 178 6.30 -18.80 1.18
N LEU A 179 7.03 -17.83 0.63
CA LEU A 179 8.47 -17.70 0.86
C LEU A 179 8.72 -16.95 2.18
N ASN A 180 9.85 -17.24 2.83
CA ASN A 180 10.29 -16.47 3.99
C ASN A 180 11.04 -15.18 3.61
N THR A 181 11.03 -14.79 2.33
CA THR A 181 11.67 -13.57 1.81
C THR A 181 10.92 -12.99 0.62
N GLY A 182 10.98 -11.66 0.46
CA GLY A 182 10.41 -10.94 -0.71
C GLY A 182 11.42 -10.63 -1.82
N ARG A 183 12.69 -11.11 -1.72
CA ARG A 183 13.77 -10.73 -2.63
C ARG A 183 13.70 -11.49 -3.97
N SER A 184 14.07 -10.78 -5.04
CA SER A 184 14.01 -11.30 -6.42
C SER A 184 14.90 -12.53 -6.67
N PRO A 185 16.16 -12.62 -6.20
CA PRO A 185 16.97 -13.82 -6.45
C PRO A 185 16.34 -15.07 -5.87
N GLN A 186 15.83 -15.00 -4.64
CA GLN A 186 15.18 -16.13 -3.98
C GLN A 186 13.83 -16.47 -4.62
N LEU A 187 13.06 -15.47 -5.05
CA LEU A 187 11.84 -15.70 -5.83
C LEU A 187 12.16 -16.49 -7.12
N THR A 188 13.20 -16.10 -7.85
CA THR A 188 13.61 -16.80 -9.07
C THR A 188 14.02 -18.24 -8.78
N GLN A 189 14.76 -18.50 -7.69
CA GLN A 189 15.12 -19.86 -7.29
C GLN A 189 13.90 -20.72 -7.01
N VAL A 190 12.92 -20.19 -6.26
CA VAL A 190 11.68 -20.93 -5.96
C VAL A 190 10.85 -21.15 -7.21
N LEU A 191 10.73 -20.16 -8.10
CA LEU A 191 10.02 -20.34 -9.37
C LEU A 191 10.65 -21.42 -10.25
N ASN A 192 11.98 -21.45 -10.33
CA ASN A 192 12.70 -22.52 -11.06
C ASN A 192 12.46 -23.90 -10.41
N LYS A 193 12.45 -23.96 -9.08
CA LYS A 193 12.15 -25.19 -8.33
C LYS A 193 10.71 -25.65 -8.55
N LEU A 194 9.75 -24.74 -8.63
CA LEU A 194 8.36 -25.06 -8.95
C LEU A 194 8.18 -25.54 -10.39
N ASP A 195 8.91 -24.95 -11.35
CA ASP A 195 8.89 -25.41 -12.75
C ASP A 195 9.48 -26.85 -12.86
N GLU A 196 10.57 -27.15 -12.14
CA GLU A 196 11.15 -28.51 -12.05
C GLU A 196 10.16 -29.49 -11.39
N PHE A 197 9.50 -29.07 -10.33
CA PHE A 197 8.48 -29.87 -9.63
C PHE A 197 7.30 -30.18 -10.54
N ASP A 198 6.73 -29.18 -11.21
CA ASP A 198 5.58 -29.33 -12.09
C ASP A 198 5.88 -30.25 -13.30
N ALA A 199 7.11 -30.18 -13.82
CA ALA A 199 7.57 -31.06 -14.88
C ALA A 199 7.67 -32.56 -14.43
N LYS A 200 8.08 -32.78 -13.16
CA LYS A 200 8.24 -34.15 -12.62
C LYS A 200 6.95 -34.70 -12.01
N TYR A 201 6.12 -33.84 -11.42
CA TYR A 201 4.88 -34.19 -10.72
C TYR A 201 3.71 -33.33 -11.23
N PRO A 202 3.26 -33.55 -12.49
CA PRO A 202 2.25 -32.71 -13.11
C PRO A 202 0.89 -32.85 -12.42
N GLY A 203 0.09 -31.79 -12.49
CA GLY A 203 -1.30 -31.75 -12.01
C GLY A 203 -1.48 -31.31 -10.56
N ALA A 204 -0.42 -30.91 -9.86
CA ALA A 204 -0.56 -30.29 -8.55
C ALA A 204 -1.17 -28.89 -8.68
N ALA A 205 -2.25 -28.62 -7.94
CA ALA A 205 -2.80 -27.28 -7.85
C ALA A 205 -1.89 -26.39 -6.97
N ILE A 206 -1.34 -25.32 -7.57
CA ILE A 206 -0.37 -24.44 -6.91
C ILE A 206 -0.84 -22.99 -7.02
N SER A 207 -0.80 -22.27 -5.90
CA SER A 207 -0.84 -20.81 -5.86
C SER A 207 0.40 -20.25 -5.17
N LEU A 208 0.85 -19.06 -5.58
CA LEU A 208 1.86 -18.30 -4.85
C LEU A 208 1.18 -17.23 -4.01
N PHE A 209 1.67 -17.04 -2.80
CA PHE A 209 1.30 -15.89 -1.96
C PHE A 209 2.55 -15.10 -1.64
N GLY A 210 2.64 -13.92 -2.25
CA GLY A 210 3.87 -13.13 -2.30
C GLY A 210 3.88 -11.93 -1.38
N TYR A 211 4.64 -10.94 -1.81
CA TYR A 211 4.89 -9.69 -1.10
C TYR A 211 4.79 -8.50 -2.04
N THR A 212 4.46 -7.32 -1.52
CA THR A 212 4.35 -6.08 -2.31
C THR A 212 5.57 -5.81 -3.18
N GLU A 213 6.78 -6.18 -2.72
CA GLU A 213 8.02 -6.03 -3.47
C GLU A 213 8.02 -6.77 -4.81
N TRP A 214 7.25 -7.86 -4.92
CA TRP A 214 7.16 -8.64 -6.16
C TRP A 214 6.53 -7.86 -7.31
N LEU A 215 5.76 -6.82 -7.02
CA LEU A 215 5.23 -5.93 -8.06
C LEU A 215 6.33 -5.25 -8.89
N MET A 216 7.54 -5.02 -8.29
CA MET A 216 8.69 -4.51 -9.03
C MET A 216 9.30 -5.54 -9.99
N TYR A 217 9.07 -6.82 -9.73
CA TYR A 217 9.61 -7.95 -10.51
C TYR A 217 8.58 -8.58 -11.44
N ALA A 218 7.32 -8.12 -11.39
CA ALA A 218 6.20 -8.73 -12.09
C ALA A 218 6.45 -8.84 -13.60
N LYS A 219 6.99 -7.78 -14.23
CA LYS A 219 7.27 -7.80 -15.68
C LYS A 219 8.25 -8.90 -16.13
N TYR A 220 9.14 -9.37 -15.24
CA TYR A 220 10.11 -10.42 -15.53
C TYR A 220 9.60 -11.83 -15.21
N ASN A 221 8.51 -11.92 -14.44
CA ASN A 221 7.94 -13.19 -13.95
C ASN A 221 6.48 -13.34 -14.32
N LEU A 222 5.98 -12.54 -15.27
CA LEU A 222 4.55 -12.38 -15.53
C LEU A 222 3.87 -13.73 -15.86
N GLU A 223 4.44 -14.50 -16.80
CA GLU A 223 3.91 -15.80 -17.20
C GLU A 223 3.88 -16.80 -16.04
N ARG A 224 4.92 -16.80 -15.19
CA ARG A 224 4.96 -17.64 -14.00
C ARG A 224 3.97 -17.19 -12.92
N PHE A 225 3.73 -15.89 -12.79
CA PHE A 225 2.70 -15.39 -11.87
C PHE A 225 1.30 -15.82 -12.32
N TYR A 226 1.02 -15.82 -13.61
CA TYR A 226 -0.22 -16.39 -14.13
C TYR A 226 -0.27 -17.91 -13.94
N LYS A 227 0.79 -18.63 -14.33
CA LYS A 227 0.90 -20.08 -14.20
C LYS A 227 0.66 -20.57 -12.77
N TYR A 228 1.14 -19.84 -11.78
CA TYR A 228 1.05 -20.21 -10.36
C TYR A 228 0.01 -19.39 -9.59
N ASP A 229 -1.02 -18.87 -10.25
CA ASP A 229 -2.18 -18.24 -9.62
C ASP A 229 -1.76 -17.33 -8.45
N THR A 230 -0.97 -16.30 -8.76
CA THR A 230 -0.19 -15.56 -7.75
C THR A 230 -1.00 -14.45 -7.10
N TYR A 231 -0.96 -14.37 -5.77
CA TYR A 231 -1.57 -13.33 -4.95
C TYR A 231 -0.49 -12.47 -4.30
N ILE A 232 -0.59 -11.16 -4.48
CA ILE A 232 0.36 -10.19 -3.91
C ILE A 232 -0.40 -9.19 -3.04
N PRO A 233 -0.18 -9.17 -1.70
CA PRO A 233 -0.77 -8.17 -0.82
C PRO A 233 -0.18 -6.79 -1.10
N SER A 234 -1.05 -5.76 -1.20
CA SER A 234 -0.60 -4.40 -1.49
C SER A 234 -1.56 -3.34 -0.98
N THR A 235 -1.06 -2.11 -0.81
CA THR A 235 -1.85 -0.91 -0.56
C THR A 235 -2.04 -0.07 -1.83
N PHE A 236 -1.54 -0.54 -2.96
CA PHE A 236 -1.66 0.12 -4.25
C PHE A 236 -1.63 -0.90 -5.39
N TYR A 237 -2.24 -0.53 -6.51
CA TYR A 237 -2.12 -1.28 -7.76
C TYR A 237 -2.02 -0.32 -8.94
N TYR A 238 -0.86 -0.30 -9.59
CA TYR A 238 -0.64 0.46 -10.82
C TYR A 238 -0.98 -0.40 -12.04
N ASN A 239 -2.06 -0.01 -12.75
CA ASN A 239 -2.45 -0.65 -14.02
C ASN A 239 -2.06 0.24 -15.22
N PRO A 240 -0.97 -0.07 -15.93
CA PRO A 240 -0.50 0.73 -17.07
C PRO A 240 -1.47 0.71 -18.27
N ASN A 241 -2.36 -0.27 -18.32
CA ASN A 241 -3.31 -0.44 -19.43
C ASN A 241 -4.63 0.29 -19.22
N SER A 242 -4.90 0.75 -18.01
CA SER A 242 -6.12 1.49 -17.68
C SER A 242 -6.17 2.83 -18.43
N ALA A 243 -7.33 3.16 -18.99
CA ALA A 243 -7.56 4.45 -19.65
C ALA A 243 -7.32 5.63 -18.70
N GLN A 244 -7.70 5.47 -17.43
CA GLN A 244 -7.51 6.48 -16.40
C GLN A 244 -6.03 6.73 -16.10
N THR A 245 -5.22 5.67 -16.01
CA THR A 245 -3.75 5.78 -15.85
C THR A 245 -3.11 6.51 -17.01
N LYS A 246 -3.41 6.07 -18.26
CA LYS A 246 -2.87 6.70 -19.49
C LYS A 246 -3.25 8.18 -19.59
N ALA A 247 -4.50 8.53 -19.28
CA ALA A 247 -4.95 9.90 -19.29
C ALA A 247 -4.21 10.77 -18.25
N LEU A 248 -3.95 10.23 -17.05
CA LEU A 248 -3.21 10.95 -16.01
C LEU A 248 -1.72 11.09 -16.39
N GLU A 249 -1.08 10.07 -16.95
CA GLU A 249 0.30 10.14 -17.43
C GLU A 249 0.46 11.18 -18.54
N SER A 250 -0.43 11.18 -19.54
CA SER A 250 -0.41 12.19 -20.61
C SER A 250 -0.63 13.62 -20.08
N ARG A 251 -1.47 13.79 -19.05
CA ARG A 251 -1.62 15.10 -18.41
C ARG A 251 -0.36 15.49 -17.64
N TYR A 252 0.25 14.55 -16.93
CA TYR A 252 1.50 14.77 -16.21
C TYR A 252 2.62 15.26 -17.16
N GLU A 253 2.80 14.59 -18.30
CA GLU A 253 3.79 14.98 -19.30
C GLU A 253 3.55 16.39 -19.83
N ARG A 254 2.30 16.78 -20.07
CA ARG A 254 1.96 18.16 -20.47
C ARG A 254 2.26 19.19 -19.39
N TRP A 255 2.07 18.83 -18.10
CA TRP A 255 2.32 19.76 -16.98
C TRP A 255 3.80 19.96 -16.68
N PHE A 256 4.58 18.89 -16.79
CA PHE A 256 5.97 18.88 -16.32
C PHE A 256 7.00 18.71 -17.43
N HIS A 257 6.57 18.55 -18.69
CA HIS A 257 7.41 18.32 -19.88
C HIS A 257 8.40 17.16 -19.70
N GLN A 258 8.03 16.15 -18.92
CA GLN A 258 8.81 14.94 -18.69
C GLN A 258 7.88 13.79 -18.25
N PRO A 259 8.24 12.53 -18.52
CA PRO A 259 7.45 11.38 -18.08
C PRO A 259 7.47 11.23 -16.56
N MET A 260 6.47 10.54 -16.03
CA MET A 260 6.46 10.16 -14.62
C MET A 260 7.63 9.25 -14.29
N MET A 261 8.29 9.49 -13.15
CA MET A 261 9.36 8.63 -12.68
C MET A 261 8.86 7.20 -12.45
N VAL A 262 9.59 6.23 -12.98
CA VAL A 262 9.31 4.80 -12.74
C VAL A 262 9.56 4.47 -11.28
N ALA A 263 8.52 4.06 -10.58
CA ALA A 263 8.55 3.65 -9.17
C ALA A 263 7.34 2.76 -8.87
N GLN A 264 7.40 2.01 -7.77
CA GLN A 264 6.28 1.24 -7.23
C GLN A 264 6.12 1.60 -5.74
N PRO A 265 5.05 2.28 -5.36
CA PRO A 265 4.05 2.94 -6.21
C PRO A 265 4.61 4.13 -7.00
N ARG A 266 3.93 4.56 -8.07
CA ARG A 266 4.24 5.82 -8.75
C ARG A 266 3.82 7.00 -7.85
N PHE A 267 4.80 7.70 -7.31
CA PHE A 267 4.56 8.74 -6.29
C PHE A 267 3.67 9.89 -6.78
N ALA A 268 3.77 10.24 -8.07
CA ALA A 268 2.90 11.25 -8.66
C ALA A 268 1.42 10.83 -8.61
N ILE A 269 1.12 9.58 -9.01
CA ILE A 269 -0.26 9.05 -8.96
C ILE A 269 -0.75 8.96 -7.52
N THR A 270 0.08 8.47 -6.59
CA THR A 270 -0.25 8.45 -5.15
C THR A 270 -0.63 9.85 -4.63
N GLY A 271 0.17 10.86 -4.94
CA GLY A 271 -0.13 12.23 -4.52
C GLY A 271 -1.43 12.77 -5.12
N PHE A 272 -1.70 12.46 -6.39
CA PHE A 272 -2.94 12.82 -7.07
C PHE A 272 -4.15 12.12 -6.43
N ASP A 273 -4.10 10.80 -6.24
CA ASP A 273 -5.18 10.02 -5.61
C ASP A 273 -5.52 10.55 -4.21
N HIS A 274 -4.48 10.80 -3.39
CA HIS A 274 -4.66 11.34 -2.05
C HIS A 274 -5.29 12.73 -2.08
N GLY A 275 -4.83 13.61 -2.99
CA GLY A 275 -5.40 14.94 -3.17
C GLY A 275 -6.87 14.88 -3.57
N MET A 276 -7.18 14.12 -4.62
CA MET A 276 -8.54 13.95 -5.10
C MET A 276 -9.48 13.41 -4.03
N TYR A 277 -9.10 12.32 -3.37
CA TYR A 277 -9.94 11.68 -2.35
C TYR A 277 -10.24 12.60 -1.16
N LEU A 278 -9.19 13.21 -0.59
CA LEU A 278 -9.31 13.98 0.64
C LEU A 278 -10.00 15.32 0.40
N ILE A 279 -9.67 16.03 -0.69
CA ILE A 279 -10.28 17.33 -1.00
C ILE A 279 -11.74 17.18 -1.40
N GLN A 280 -12.09 16.18 -2.24
CA GLN A 280 -13.50 15.89 -2.54
C GLN A 280 -14.28 15.50 -1.29
N GLY A 281 -13.69 14.71 -0.42
CA GLY A 281 -14.29 14.31 0.84
C GLY A 281 -14.59 15.52 1.74
N VAL A 282 -13.62 16.39 1.93
CA VAL A 282 -13.80 17.63 2.72
C VAL A 282 -14.80 18.57 2.05
N LYS A 283 -14.74 18.75 0.73
CA LYS A 283 -15.73 19.56 -0.01
C LYS A 283 -17.16 19.05 0.22
N ARG A 284 -17.36 17.74 0.21
CA ARG A 284 -18.70 17.13 0.29
C ARG A 284 -19.24 17.07 1.73
N TYR A 285 -18.38 16.75 2.69
CA TYR A 285 -18.78 16.43 4.06
C TYR A 285 -18.30 17.47 5.09
N GLY A 286 -17.44 18.41 4.70
CA GLY A 286 -16.90 19.46 5.57
C GLY A 286 -16.26 18.88 6.84
N LYS A 287 -16.63 19.43 7.98
CA LYS A 287 -16.15 19.00 9.32
C LYS A 287 -16.54 17.55 9.64
N ASN A 288 -17.60 17.02 9.01
CA ASN A 288 -18.08 15.65 9.22
C ASN A 288 -17.34 14.59 8.35
N PHE A 289 -16.34 15.02 7.59
CA PHE A 289 -15.54 14.08 6.81
C PHE A 289 -14.72 13.17 7.74
N THR A 290 -14.90 11.86 7.59
CA THR A 290 -14.20 10.80 8.32
C THR A 290 -13.34 9.92 7.40
N GLY A 291 -13.57 9.98 6.10
CA GLY A 291 -12.87 9.15 5.12
C GLY A 291 -13.17 7.66 5.23
N GLU A 292 -14.27 7.30 5.90
CA GLU A 292 -14.74 5.90 5.99
C GLU A 292 -15.38 5.46 4.66
N ARG A 293 -15.60 4.16 4.52
CA ARG A 293 -16.09 3.55 3.27
C ARG A 293 -17.36 4.21 2.71
N GLN A 294 -18.27 4.64 3.56
CA GLN A 294 -19.55 5.28 3.19
C GLN A 294 -19.34 6.68 2.58
N GLN A 295 -18.21 7.29 2.82
CA GLN A 295 -17.86 8.63 2.34
C GLN A 295 -16.90 8.61 1.15
N MET A 296 -16.64 7.43 0.57
CA MET A 296 -15.81 7.32 -0.63
C MET A 296 -16.53 7.98 -1.82
N THR A 297 -15.90 9.00 -2.38
CA THR A 297 -16.43 9.80 -3.50
C THR A 297 -15.56 9.75 -4.75
N TYR A 298 -14.38 9.16 -4.64
CA TYR A 298 -13.37 9.14 -5.67
C TYR A 298 -12.89 7.71 -5.96
N GLN A 299 -12.85 7.33 -7.24
CA GLN A 299 -12.24 6.08 -7.69
C GLN A 299 -10.73 6.32 -7.92
N PRO A 300 -9.85 5.74 -7.12
CA PRO A 300 -8.42 5.98 -7.25
C PRO A 300 -7.83 5.35 -8.51
N VAL A 301 -6.79 5.98 -9.05
CA VAL A 301 -6.04 5.46 -10.20
C VAL A 301 -5.12 4.32 -9.77
N GLN A 302 -4.52 4.43 -8.59
CA GLN A 302 -3.52 3.49 -8.08
C GLN A 302 -3.67 3.20 -6.59
N THR A 303 -3.87 4.25 -5.76
CA THR A 303 -3.70 4.17 -4.31
C THR A 303 -5.00 4.48 -3.59
N PRO A 304 -5.83 3.46 -3.29
CA PRO A 304 -7.06 3.68 -2.55
C PRO A 304 -6.77 4.16 -1.13
N LEU A 305 -7.69 4.96 -0.60
CA LEU A 305 -7.73 5.34 0.80
C LEU A 305 -9.04 4.87 1.42
N ARG A 306 -8.94 4.33 2.63
CA ARG A 306 -10.06 4.00 3.49
C ARG A 306 -9.63 4.23 4.92
N PHE A 307 -10.24 5.20 5.56
CA PHE A 307 -9.92 5.50 6.94
C PHE A 307 -10.85 4.78 7.91
N GLU A 308 -10.29 4.39 9.05
CA GLU A 308 -11.03 3.88 10.19
C GLU A 308 -10.64 4.70 11.42
N LYS A 309 -11.64 5.05 12.21
CA LYS A 309 -11.44 5.81 13.44
C LYS A 309 -10.66 4.97 14.44
N THR A 310 -9.70 5.60 15.11
CA THR A 310 -9.02 4.98 16.25
C THR A 310 -9.90 5.04 17.50
N SER A 311 -9.59 4.25 18.51
CA SER A 311 -10.39 4.18 19.75
C SER A 311 -10.51 5.51 20.48
N ARG A 312 -9.55 6.41 20.32
CA ARG A 312 -9.45 7.65 21.11
C ARG A 312 -9.49 8.94 20.29
N GLY A 313 -9.38 8.87 18.98
CA GLY A 313 -9.27 10.14 18.28
C GLY A 313 -9.33 10.07 16.76
N GLY A 314 -8.19 10.15 16.11
CA GLY A 314 -8.04 10.34 14.68
C GLY A 314 -8.31 9.12 13.82
N TYR A 315 -7.87 9.19 12.60
CA TYR A 315 -8.20 8.22 11.55
C TYR A 315 -6.92 7.62 10.97
N LYS A 316 -6.86 6.29 10.88
CA LYS A 316 -5.77 5.54 10.23
C LYS A 316 -6.25 4.94 8.92
N ASN A 317 -5.45 5.09 7.89
CA ASN A 317 -5.71 4.40 6.63
C ASN A 317 -5.60 2.89 6.82
N LYS A 318 -6.62 2.17 6.35
CA LYS A 318 -6.75 0.70 6.38
C LYS A 318 -7.01 0.13 4.99
N SER A 319 -6.69 0.89 3.93
CA SER A 319 -6.82 0.37 2.57
C SER A 319 -5.87 -0.80 2.37
N PHE A 320 -6.39 -1.85 1.77
CA PHE A 320 -5.66 -3.09 1.50
C PHE A 320 -6.33 -3.80 0.33
N GLN A 321 -5.56 -4.46 -0.49
CA GLN A 321 -6.03 -5.26 -1.61
C GLN A 321 -5.08 -6.42 -1.88
N LEU A 322 -5.59 -7.50 -2.45
CA LEU A 322 -4.78 -8.56 -3.02
C LEU A 322 -4.73 -8.35 -4.53
N ILE A 323 -3.54 -8.30 -5.09
CA ILE A 323 -3.36 -8.31 -6.54
C ILE A 323 -3.25 -9.75 -6.97
N HIS A 324 -4.19 -10.20 -7.78
CA HIS A 324 -4.32 -11.58 -8.21
C HIS A 324 -3.99 -11.72 -9.70
N TYR A 325 -2.98 -12.51 -9.99
CA TYR A 325 -2.58 -12.91 -11.34
C TYR A 325 -3.24 -14.25 -11.65
N THR A 326 -4.32 -14.23 -12.42
CA THR A 326 -5.16 -15.40 -12.67
C THR A 326 -4.62 -16.30 -13.79
N PHE A 327 -4.97 -17.58 -13.78
CA PHE A 327 -4.68 -18.52 -14.89
C PHE A 327 -5.19 -18.04 -16.26
N ASN A 328 -6.19 -17.16 -16.29
CA ASN A 328 -6.75 -16.59 -17.52
C ASN A 328 -5.96 -15.37 -18.01
N HIS A 329 -4.73 -15.15 -17.53
CA HIS A 329 -3.88 -14.02 -17.88
C HIS A 329 -4.52 -12.65 -17.57
N GLN A 330 -5.35 -12.58 -16.52
CA GLN A 330 -5.93 -11.35 -16.02
C GLN A 330 -5.25 -10.94 -14.72
N ILE A 331 -5.24 -9.65 -14.45
CA ILE A 331 -4.75 -9.09 -13.18
C ILE A 331 -5.91 -8.35 -12.53
N GLU A 332 -6.28 -8.79 -11.34
CA GLU A 332 -7.40 -8.27 -10.58
C GLU A 332 -6.90 -7.69 -9.26
N ALA A 333 -7.52 -6.61 -8.80
CA ALA A 333 -7.34 -6.07 -7.45
C ALA A 333 -8.59 -6.38 -6.64
N VAL A 334 -8.49 -7.32 -5.68
CA VAL A 334 -9.60 -7.86 -4.89
C VAL A 334 -9.45 -7.57 -3.41
#